data_1efa041562764ac3cb49b2cd45efbd6a
#
_entry.id   1efa041562764ac3cb49b2cd45efbd6a
#
_cell.length_a   1.000
_cell.length_b   1.000
_cell.length_c   1.000
_cell.angle_alpha   90.00
_cell.angle_beta   90.00
_cell.angle_gamma   90.00
#
_symmetry.space_group_name_H-M   'P 1'
#
loop_
_entity.id
_entity.type
_entity.pdbx_description
1 polymer ?
#
loop_
_entity_poly.entity_id
_entity_poly.type
_entity_poly.pdbx_seq_one_letter_code
_entity_poly.pdbx_strand_id
1 'polypeptide(L)'
;MVKKKNTSSARKKKSSKRGTAVIASLKHLFYTACFFVVILAGVLFVYEKVSDYAADKDWSIKKFSDWVPDIKQKDKTVENAVSEMKDKIVKPLESQLPKTSESKTVRFQQGAELPVCPKSCTEQVIRHKGYTVSYNSDYRVANWVAYELTSQEAKSNAAERSNKFVRDPMVKGASAENGDYTRTGYDRGHLAPAGDMKWSAQAMRESFYLSNITPQKPGLNRGVWKDLEEQCRMWAADNGKLLIATGPVLTPDLKRLGKNRVAIPKKFYKVICMIQDNKYEAVGFIFENKDYGKTSLRTLMVPVDSVERLTQIDFFASLPDSIEDRMEATVNQKAWSY
;
A
#
# COMPACT_ATOMS: atom_id res chain seq x y z
N MET A 1 58.86 80.14 -10.20
CA MET A 1 59.24 78.77 -10.52
C MET A 1 59.09 77.87 -9.28
N VAL A 2 58.10 77.02 -9.17
CA VAL A 2 57.93 76.13 -8.06
C VAL A 2 57.53 74.75 -8.63
N LYS A 3 58.35 73.75 -8.34
CA LYS A 3 58.20 72.35 -8.78
C LYS A 3 57.04 71.71 -8.04
N LYS A 4 56.03 71.19 -8.74
CA LYS A 4 55.05 70.18 -8.21
C LYS A 4 55.63 68.78 -8.35
N LYS A 5 55.84 68.13 -7.24
CA LYS A 5 56.27 66.72 -7.14
C LYS A 5 55.06 65.72 -7.27
N ASN A 6 55.27 64.70 -8.04
CA ASN A 6 54.37 63.56 -8.27
C ASN A 6 53.98 62.79 -7.00
N THR A 7 52.67 62.71 -6.69
CA THR A 7 52.11 61.90 -5.64
C THR A 7 51.12 60.79 -6.14
N SER A 8 51.10 60.51 -7.45
CA SER A 8 50.08 59.59 -8.03
C SER A 8 50.43 58.11 -8.11
N SER A 9 51.72 57.73 -7.93
CA SER A 9 52.18 56.34 -8.15
C SER A 9 51.96 55.39 -6.95
N ALA A 10 51.98 55.89 -5.71
CA ALA A 10 51.86 55.05 -4.51
C ALA A 10 50.41 54.65 -4.19
N ARG A 11 49.40 55.45 -4.61
CA ARG A 11 48.01 55.18 -4.35
C ARG A 11 47.43 54.07 -5.26
N LYS A 12 47.90 53.92 -6.50
CA LYS A 12 47.48 52.86 -7.45
C LYS A 12 47.98 51.45 -7.06
N LYS A 13 49.19 51.33 -6.49
CA LYS A 13 49.74 50.05 -6.04
C LYS A 13 49.07 49.48 -4.78
N LYS A 14 48.53 50.35 -3.88
CA LYS A 14 47.81 49.88 -2.68
C LYS A 14 46.38 49.43 -2.98
N SER A 15 45.70 50.01 -3.98
CA SER A 15 44.37 49.63 -4.44
C SER A 15 44.39 48.28 -5.19
N SER A 16 45.40 48.00 -6.00
CA SER A 16 45.59 46.73 -6.72
C SER A 16 45.81 45.53 -5.79
N LYS A 17 46.61 45.73 -4.72
CA LYS A 17 46.86 44.64 -3.74
C LYS A 17 45.64 44.35 -2.86
N ARG A 18 44.73 45.30 -2.57
CA ARG A 18 43.46 45.06 -1.87
C ARG A 18 42.46 44.35 -2.76
N GLY A 19 42.38 44.67 -4.05
CA GLY A 19 41.49 43.96 -4.99
C GLY A 19 41.86 42.48 -5.19
N THR A 20 43.17 42.19 -5.32
CA THR A 20 43.64 40.80 -5.44
C THR A 20 43.43 39.95 -4.17
N ALA A 21 43.58 40.55 -2.97
CA ALA A 21 43.34 39.88 -1.71
C ALA A 21 41.84 39.58 -1.50
N VAL A 22 40.94 40.49 -1.87
CA VAL A 22 39.49 40.30 -1.81
C VAL A 22 39.02 39.20 -2.80
N ILE A 23 39.56 39.20 -4.03
CA ILE A 23 39.25 38.16 -5.03
C ILE A 23 39.77 36.79 -4.59
N ALA A 24 40.95 36.72 -3.97
CA ALA A 24 41.49 35.46 -3.42
C ALA A 24 40.64 34.95 -2.26
N SER A 25 40.17 35.84 -1.37
CA SER A 25 39.27 35.49 -0.26
C SER A 25 37.90 35.02 -0.75
N LEU A 26 37.33 35.68 -1.77
CA LEU A 26 36.08 35.25 -2.41
C LEU A 26 36.21 33.92 -3.12
N LYS A 27 37.30 33.63 -3.81
CA LYS A 27 37.58 32.32 -4.39
C LYS A 27 37.71 31.23 -3.32
N HIS A 28 38.37 31.53 -2.21
CA HIS A 28 38.47 30.56 -1.11
C HIS A 28 37.12 30.27 -0.48
N LEU A 29 36.29 31.29 -0.30
CA LEU A 29 34.90 31.15 0.21
C LEU A 29 34.03 30.33 -0.76
N PHE A 30 34.19 30.54 -2.08
CA PHE A 30 33.47 29.80 -3.12
C PHE A 30 33.90 28.34 -3.15
N TYR A 31 35.21 28.03 -3.07
CA TYR A 31 35.68 26.64 -3.04
C TYR A 31 35.29 25.92 -1.76
N THR A 32 35.27 26.59 -0.60
CA THR A 32 34.78 26.02 0.64
C THR A 32 33.26 25.76 0.56
N ALA A 33 32.47 26.66 0.00
CA ALA A 33 31.05 26.46 -0.20
C ALA A 33 30.78 25.27 -1.16
N CYS A 34 31.48 25.18 -2.29
CA CYS A 34 31.39 24.05 -3.20
C CYS A 34 31.81 22.73 -2.54
N PHE A 35 32.82 22.73 -1.70
CA PHE A 35 33.26 21.55 -0.95
C PHE A 35 32.18 21.09 0.04
N PHE A 36 31.52 22.00 0.76
CA PHE A 36 30.40 21.67 1.64
C PHE A 36 29.17 21.16 0.87
N VAL A 37 28.88 21.71 -0.33
CA VAL A 37 27.79 21.23 -1.18
C VAL A 37 28.07 19.79 -1.67
N VAL A 38 29.33 19.50 -2.05
CA VAL A 38 29.72 18.15 -2.48
C VAL A 38 29.65 17.16 -1.30
N ILE A 39 30.07 17.57 -0.10
CA ILE A 39 29.95 16.72 1.09
C ILE A 39 28.46 16.50 1.43
N LEU A 40 27.64 17.55 1.39
CA LEU A 40 26.21 17.44 1.67
C LEU A 40 25.51 16.54 0.65
N ALA A 41 25.83 16.68 -0.64
CA ALA A 41 25.35 15.78 -1.69
C ALA A 41 25.80 14.33 -1.49
N GLY A 42 27.06 14.13 -1.08
CA GLY A 42 27.58 12.81 -0.74
C GLY A 42 26.88 12.20 0.47
N VAL A 43 26.61 12.99 1.51
CA VAL A 43 25.86 12.56 2.71
C VAL A 43 24.43 12.22 2.36
N LEU A 44 23.74 13.04 1.54
CA LEU A 44 22.38 12.78 1.07
C LEU A 44 22.32 11.54 0.18
N PHE A 45 23.30 11.35 -0.72
CA PHE A 45 23.40 10.15 -1.55
C PHE A 45 23.64 8.89 -0.71
N VAL A 46 24.52 8.97 0.29
CA VAL A 46 24.75 7.87 1.23
C VAL A 46 23.51 7.61 2.08
N TYR A 47 22.81 8.65 2.53
CA TYR A 47 21.56 8.53 3.29
C TYR A 47 20.47 7.87 2.45
N GLU A 48 20.29 8.28 1.19
CA GLU A 48 19.34 7.67 0.25
C GLU A 48 19.69 6.20 -0.01
N LYS A 49 20.97 5.89 -0.24
CA LYS A 49 21.44 4.51 -0.43
C LYS A 49 21.37 3.66 0.84
N VAL A 50 21.65 4.23 2.00
CA VAL A 50 21.49 3.55 3.30
C VAL A 50 20.02 3.34 3.63
N SER A 51 19.15 4.29 3.29
CA SER A 51 17.69 4.12 3.42
C SER A 51 17.16 3.00 2.52
N ASP A 52 17.64 2.93 1.27
CA ASP A 52 17.29 1.85 0.35
C ASP A 52 17.83 0.48 0.81
N TYR A 53 19.03 0.45 1.41
CA TYR A 53 19.68 -0.78 1.91
C TYR A 53 19.24 -1.20 3.32
N ALA A 54 18.81 -0.28 4.16
CA ALA A 54 18.25 -0.62 5.48
C ALA A 54 16.93 -1.40 5.38
N ALA A 55 16.33 -1.42 4.18
CA ALA A 55 15.18 -2.25 3.85
C ALA A 55 15.56 -3.72 3.55
N ASP A 56 16.84 -4.05 3.35
CA ASP A 56 17.29 -5.41 3.04
C ASP A 56 17.94 -6.07 4.27
N LYS A 57 17.27 -7.08 4.81
CA LYS A 57 17.56 -7.73 6.13
C LYS A 57 18.89 -8.48 6.23
N ASP A 58 19.70 -8.54 5.18
CA ASP A 58 20.91 -9.38 5.14
C ASP A 58 22.22 -8.58 5.12
N TRP A 59 22.16 -7.35 5.67
CA TRP A 59 23.33 -6.49 5.71
C TRP A 59 24.19 -6.77 6.95
N SER A 60 25.20 -7.60 6.80
CA SER A 60 26.25 -7.76 7.81
C SER A 60 27.39 -6.75 7.54
N ILE A 61 27.94 -6.19 8.64
CA ILE A 61 29.13 -5.29 8.62
C ILE A 61 30.30 -5.85 7.78
N LYS A 62 30.31 -7.16 7.54
CA LYS A 62 31.28 -7.87 6.72
C LYS A 62 31.21 -7.52 5.23
N LYS A 63 30.04 -7.19 4.68
CA LYS A 63 29.89 -6.78 3.27
C LYS A 63 30.36 -5.35 2.99
N PHE A 64 30.42 -4.50 4.02
CA PHE A 64 30.94 -3.13 3.87
C PHE A 64 32.46 -3.10 3.68
N SER A 65 33.17 -4.02 4.33
CA SER A 65 34.63 -4.16 4.17
C SER A 65 35.06 -4.61 2.77
N ASP A 66 34.17 -5.31 2.06
CA ASP A 66 34.46 -5.85 0.72
C ASP A 66 34.19 -4.83 -0.39
N TRP A 67 33.51 -3.74 -0.10
CA TRP A 67 33.18 -2.67 -1.06
C TRP A 67 34.13 -1.46 -0.99
N VAL A 68 34.95 -1.34 0.06
CA VAL A 68 35.98 -0.32 0.15
C VAL A 68 37.18 -0.79 -0.70
N PRO A 69 37.54 -0.10 -1.80
CA PRO A 69 38.73 -0.46 -2.56
C PRO A 69 39.94 -0.52 -1.64
N ASP A 70 40.77 -1.55 -1.82
CA ASP A 70 41.95 -1.85 -1.05
C ASP A 70 42.88 -0.61 -0.98
N ILE A 71 42.64 0.28 -0.02
CA ILE A 71 43.59 1.38 0.28
C ILE A 71 44.73 0.76 1.08
N LYS A 72 45.47 -0.08 0.40
CA LYS A 72 46.78 -0.50 0.87
C LYS A 72 47.77 0.62 0.53
N GLN A 73 47.80 1.64 1.37
CA GLN A 73 49.05 2.28 1.72
C GLN A 73 48.89 3.25 2.90
N LYS A 74 49.42 2.82 4.02
CA LYS A 74 49.99 3.56 5.13
C LYS A 74 49.87 5.08 5.08
N ASP A 75 48.82 5.60 5.67
CA ASP A 75 48.88 6.90 6.29
C ASP A 75 48.10 6.86 7.62
N LYS A 76 48.84 6.76 8.73
CA LYS A 76 48.33 6.79 10.10
C LYS A 76 47.46 8.02 10.38
N THR A 77 47.59 9.05 9.56
CA THR A 77 46.85 10.31 9.63
C THR A 77 45.38 10.10 9.26
N VAL A 78 45.07 9.24 8.26
CA VAL A 78 43.71 8.95 7.81
C VAL A 78 42.98 8.03 8.81
N GLU A 79 43.65 7.01 9.36
CA GLU A 79 43.08 6.15 10.40
C GLU A 79 42.74 6.93 11.67
N ASN A 80 43.63 7.85 12.09
CA ASN A 80 43.36 8.71 13.24
C ASN A 80 42.19 9.68 12.96
N ALA A 81 42.12 10.27 11.77
CA ALA A 81 41.03 11.16 11.38
C ALA A 81 39.67 10.43 11.33
N VAL A 82 39.63 9.19 10.79
CA VAL A 82 38.42 8.35 10.76
C VAL A 82 38.00 7.94 12.18
N SER A 83 38.97 7.59 13.04
CA SER A 83 38.67 7.25 14.44
C SER A 83 38.15 8.46 15.20
N GLU A 84 38.71 9.63 15.00
CA GLU A 84 38.30 10.89 15.63
C GLU A 84 36.90 11.34 15.15
N MET A 85 36.57 11.17 13.86
CA MET A 85 35.22 11.37 13.32
C MET A 85 34.21 10.41 13.93
N LYS A 86 34.58 9.14 14.08
CA LYS A 86 33.70 8.13 14.66
C LYS A 86 33.36 8.46 16.12
N ASP A 87 34.34 8.90 16.90
CA ASP A 87 34.13 9.20 18.30
C ASP A 87 33.46 10.56 18.55
N LYS A 88 33.78 11.57 17.73
CA LYS A 88 33.26 12.95 17.94
C LYS A 88 31.95 13.24 17.21
N ILE A 89 31.61 12.53 16.15
CA ILE A 89 30.45 12.82 15.31
C ILE A 89 29.46 11.66 15.32
N VAL A 90 29.91 10.42 15.10
CA VAL A 90 29.02 9.27 14.92
C VAL A 90 28.42 8.83 16.26
N LYS A 91 29.21 8.65 17.31
CA LYS A 91 28.71 8.23 18.64
C LYS A 91 27.72 9.21 19.28
N PRO A 92 27.95 10.54 19.26
CA PRO A 92 26.96 11.49 19.77
C PRO A 92 25.67 11.52 18.93
N LEU A 93 25.78 11.33 17.59
CA LEU A 93 24.61 11.26 16.71
C LEU A 93 23.79 9.99 16.94
N GLU A 94 24.47 8.84 17.13
CA GLU A 94 23.83 7.57 17.50
C GLU A 94 23.11 7.62 18.87
N SER A 95 23.62 8.44 19.80
CA SER A 95 22.98 8.63 21.10
C SER A 95 21.76 9.56 21.08
N GLN A 96 21.63 10.39 20.04
CA GLN A 96 20.51 11.32 19.82
C GLN A 96 19.47 10.79 18.84
N LEU A 97 19.78 9.73 18.09
CA LEU A 97 18.76 9.03 17.32
C LEU A 97 17.78 8.42 18.33
N PRO A 98 16.46 8.63 18.16
CA PRO A 98 15.50 7.90 18.95
C PRO A 98 15.86 6.42 18.79
N LYS A 99 16.10 5.72 19.92
CA LYS A 99 16.33 4.28 19.90
C LYS A 99 15.18 3.71 19.09
N THR A 100 15.47 3.28 17.87
CA THR A 100 14.51 2.56 17.05
C THR A 100 14.01 1.44 17.95
N SER A 101 12.76 1.59 18.39
CA SER A 101 12.06 0.50 19.05
C SER A 101 12.34 -0.71 18.19
N GLU A 102 12.85 -1.77 18.78
CA GLU A 102 13.00 -3.07 18.12
C GLU A 102 11.80 -3.23 17.19
N SER A 103 12.05 -3.38 15.91
CA SER A 103 11.03 -3.70 14.92
C SER A 103 10.38 -4.98 15.43
N LYS A 104 9.36 -4.84 16.28
CA LYS A 104 8.46 -5.94 16.60
C LYS A 104 7.95 -6.37 15.25
N THR A 105 8.37 -7.55 14.82
CA THR A 105 7.82 -8.20 13.64
C THR A 105 6.31 -8.15 13.82
N VAL A 106 5.63 -7.24 13.12
CA VAL A 106 4.17 -7.11 13.19
C VAL A 106 3.65 -8.40 12.58
N ARG A 107 3.37 -9.38 13.45
CA ARG A 107 2.67 -10.58 13.01
C ARG A 107 1.23 -10.17 12.83
N PHE A 108 0.69 -10.38 11.62
CA PHE A 108 -0.74 -10.25 11.41
C PHE A 108 -1.49 -11.05 12.48
N GLN A 109 -2.30 -10.36 13.25
CA GLN A 109 -3.27 -11.02 14.11
C GLN A 109 -4.33 -11.65 13.19
N GLN A 110 -4.82 -12.81 13.55
CA GLN A 110 -5.96 -13.42 12.87
C GLN A 110 -7.13 -12.45 12.90
N GLY A 111 -7.70 -12.16 11.74
CA GLY A 111 -8.79 -11.20 11.59
C GLY A 111 -8.35 -9.80 11.13
N ALA A 112 -7.09 -9.63 10.73
CA ALA A 112 -6.60 -8.36 10.19
C ALA A 112 -7.26 -7.95 8.86
N GLU A 113 -7.90 -8.90 8.19
CA GLU A 113 -8.70 -8.67 6.99
C GLU A 113 -10.07 -8.05 7.28
N LEU A 114 -10.52 -8.07 8.54
CA LEU A 114 -11.90 -7.70 8.90
C LEU A 114 -12.06 -6.19 9.00
N PRO A 115 -12.91 -5.57 8.15
CA PRO A 115 -13.25 -4.17 8.28
C PRO A 115 -14.14 -3.88 9.49
N VAL A 116 -14.14 -2.63 9.94
CA VAL A 116 -15.01 -2.13 10.99
C VAL A 116 -16.09 -1.22 10.39
N CYS A 117 -17.33 -1.61 10.54
CA CYS A 117 -18.48 -0.79 10.14
C CYS A 117 -18.73 0.36 11.13
N PRO A 118 -19.29 1.50 10.68
CA PRO A 118 -19.77 2.54 11.58
C PRO A 118 -20.86 2.01 12.51
N LYS A 119 -20.96 2.55 13.72
CA LYS A 119 -21.95 2.11 14.75
C LYS A 119 -23.41 2.14 14.29
N SER A 120 -23.74 2.94 13.28
CA SER A 120 -25.08 3.02 12.69
C SER A 120 -25.36 1.92 11.67
N CYS A 121 -24.39 1.08 11.36
CA CYS A 121 -24.54 0.02 10.38
C CYS A 121 -25.36 -1.14 10.92
N THR A 122 -26.38 -1.56 10.18
CA THR A 122 -27.04 -2.85 10.45
C THR A 122 -26.13 -3.96 9.97
N GLU A 123 -25.67 -4.81 10.89
CA GLU A 123 -24.78 -5.92 10.52
C GLU A 123 -25.02 -7.19 11.31
N GLN A 124 -24.80 -8.31 10.65
CA GLN A 124 -24.62 -9.62 11.25
C GLN A 124 -23.32 -10.20 10.71
N VAL A 125 -22.29 -10.28 11.56
CA VAL A 125 -20.99 -10.86 11.19
C VAL A 125 -21.09 -12.38 11.24
N ILE A 126 -20.89 -13.03 10.09
CA ILE A 126 -20.96 -14.48 9.90
C ILE A 126 -19.62 -14.98 9.36
N ARG A 127 -19.04 -15.97 10.02
CA ARG A 127 -17.78 -16.61 9.61
C ARG A 127 -18.03 -17.89 8.86
N HIS A 128 -17.58 -17.96 7.61
CA HIS A 128 -17.56 -19.14 6.76
C HIS A 128 -16.17 -19.73 6.67
N LYS A 129 -16.04 -20.88 6.01
CA LYS A 129 -14.74 -21.57 5.88
C LYS A 129 -13.69 -20.75 5.15
N GLY A 130 -14.09 -20.01 4.12
CA GLY A 130 -13.16 -19.27 3.25
C GLY A 130 -13.30 -17.74 3.35
N TYR A 131 -14.28 -17.21 4.08
CA TYR A 131 -14.50 -15.77 4.20
C TYR A 131 -15.36 -15.43 5.42
N THR A 132 -15.34 -14.17 5.81
CA THR A 132 -16.26 -13.59 6.77
C THR A 132 -17.15 -12.58 6.05
N VAL A 133 -18.44 -12.54 6.37
CA VAL A 133 -19.39 -11.57 5.80
C VAL A 133 -20.04 -10.74 6.91
N SER A 134 -20.07 -9.42 6.75
CA SER A 134 -20.97 -8.53 7.48
C SER A 134 -22.25 -8.40 6.68
N TYR A 135 -23.27 -9.15 7.06
CA TYR A 135 -24.54 -9.20 6.35
C TYR A 135 -25.49 -8.11 6.83
N ASN A 136 -26.13 -7.42 5.89
CA ASN A 136 -27.12 -6.38 6.15
C ASN A 136 -28.52 -6.85 5.77
N SER A 137 -29.34 -7.14 6.78
CA SER A 137 -30.72 -7.63 6.57
C SER A 137 -31.67 -6.57 5.99
N ASP A 138 -31.36 -5.26 6.13
CA ASP A 138 -32.19 -4.20 5.56
C ASP A 138 -32.05 -4.08 4.06
N TYR A 139 -30.81 -4.40 3.57
CA TYR A 139 -30.47 -4.40 2.16
C TYR A 139 -30.50 -5.78 1.52
N ARG A 140 -30.49 -6.88 2.28
CA ARG A 140 -30.41 -8.30 1.85
C ARG A 140 -29.14 -8.60 1.04
N VAL A 141 -28.08 -7.89 1.34
CA VAL A 141 -26.73 -8.07 0.78
C VAL A 141 -25.70 -7.82 1.89
N ALA A 142 -24.45 -8.11 1.65
CA ALA A 142 -23.39 -7.79 2.59
C ALA A 142 -23.11 -6.28 2.68
N ASN A 143 -22.64 -5.79 3.84
CA ASN A 143 -21.89 -4.54 3.93
C ASN A 143 -20.51 -4.76 3.32
N TRP A 144 -19.84 -5.82 3.77
CA TRP A 144 -18.55 -6.29 3.26
C TRP A 144 -18.43 -7.81 3.37
N VAL A 145 -17.55 -8.36 2.54
CA VAL A 145 -17.01 -9.71 2.64
C VAL A 145 -15.51 -9.59 2.70
N ALA A 146 -14.88 -10.24 3.67
CA ALA A 146 -13.44 -10.18 3.86
C ALA A 146 -12.83 -11.58 3.98
N TYR A 147 -11.64 -11.77 3.40
CA TYR A 147 -10.92 -13.02 3.41
C TYR A 147 -9.42 -12.85 3.16
N GLU A 148 -8.65 -13.81 3.59
CA GLU A 148 -7.26 -13.99 3.23
C GLU A 148 -7.18 -14.86 1.98
N LEU A 149 -6.28 -14.54 1.05
CA LEU A 149 -5.94 -15.36 -0.11
C LEU A 149 -4.44 -15.62 -0.12
N THR A 150 -4.05 -16.84 0.19
CA THR A 150 -2.65 -17.28 0.17
C THR A 150 -2.23 -17.77 -1.19
N SER A 151 -0.91 -17.80 -1.46
CA SER A 151 -0.35 -18.39 -2.68
C SER A 151 -0.78 -19.85 -2.89
N GLN A 152 -0.87 -20.61 -1.79
CA GLN A 152 -1.32 -22.00 -1.85
C GLN A 152 -2.79 -22.12 -2.26
N GLU A 153 -3.66 -21.28 -1.71
CA GLU A 153 -5.09 -21.25 -2.03
C GLU A 153 -5.34 -20.78 -3.46
N ALA A 154 -4.63 -19.72 -3.90
CA ALA A 154 -4.74 -19.17 -5.24
C ALA A 154 -4.36 -20.17 -6.34
N LYS A 155 -3.40 -21.06 -6.06
CA LYS A 155 -2.92 -22.12 -6.98
C LYS A 155 -3.73 -23.42 -6.89
N SER A 156 -4.64 -23.52 -5.93
CA SER A 156 -5.37 -24.77 -5.68
C SER A 156 -6.50 -25.00 -6.69
N ASN A 157 -6.71 -26.26 -7.05
CA ASN A 157 -7.82 -26.76 -7.85
C ASN A 157 -8.48 -28.00 -7.20
N ALA A 158 -8.46 -28.10 -5.86
CA ALA A 158 -8.96 -29.23 -5.12
C ALA A 158 -10.49 -29.38 -5.14
N ALA A 159 -11.22 -28.32 -5.49
CA ALA A 159 -12.69 -28.33 -5.54
C ALA A 159 -13.22 -27.78 -6.87
N GLU A 160 -14.19 -28.50 -7.44
CA GLU A 160 -14.92 -28.05 -8.62
C GLU A 160 -15.96 -26.99 -8.27
N ARG A 161 -16.32 -26.15 -9.26
CA ARG A 161 -17.29 -25.08 -9.09
C ARG A 161 -18.70 -25.62 -8.79
N SER A 162 -19.30 -25.17 -7.69
CA SER A 162 -20.61 -25.65 -7.23
C SER A 162 -21.78 -25.25 -8.12
N ASN A 163 -21.81 -24.01 -8.61
CA ASN A 163 -22.92 -23.39 -9.36
C ASN A 163 -24.29 -23.41 -8.65
N LYS A 164 -24.37 -23.80 -7.38
CA LYS A 164 -25.60 -23.98 -6.61
C LYS A 164 -25.81 -22.86 -5.62
N PHE A 165 -26.50 -21.79 -6.06
CA PHE A 165 -26.86 -20.66 -5.20
C PHE A 165 -27.97 -21.06 -4.23
N VAL A 166 -27.75 -20.86 -2.94
CA VAL A 166 -28.69 -21.18 -1.87
C VAL A 166 -28.69 -20.08 -0.80
N ARG A 167 -29.79 -19.99 -0.05
CA ARG A 167 -29.84 -19.13 1.14
C ARG A 167 -28.76 -19.54 2.12
N ASP A 168 -28.12 -18.56 2.74
CA ASP A 168 -27.17 -18.80 3.81
C ASP A 168 -27.92 -19.22 5.08
N PRO A 169 -27.68 -20.44 5.60
CA PRO A 169 -28.36 -20.95 6.78
C PRO A 169 -28.05 -20.18 8.07
N MET A 170 -26.94 -19.45 8.10
CA MET A 170 -26.51 -18.67 9.26
C MET A 170 -27.14 -17.27 9.30
N VAL A 171 -27.72 -16.80 8.20
CA VAL A 171 -28.38 -15.49 8.16
C VAL A 171 -29.69 -15.55 8.94
N LYS A 172 -29.80 -14.70 9.97
CA LYS A 172 -31.01 -14.45 10.73
C LYS A 172 -31.80 -13.30 10.09
N GLY A 173 -33.10 -13.48 9.93
CA GLY A 173 -33.97 -12.45 9.36
C GLY A 173 -34.12 -12.49 7.85
N ALA A 174 -34.35 -11.33 7.25
CA ALA A 174 -34.64 -11.21 5.82
C ALA A 174 -33.41 -11.52 4.96
N SER A 175 -33.59 -12.34 3.94
CA SER A 175 -32.52 -12.78 3.04
C SER A 175 -33.01 -12.83 1.60
N ALA A 176 -32.09 -12.73 0.65
CA ALA A 176 -32.32 -12.97 -0.75
C ALA A 176 -32.67 -14.45 -1.01
N GLU A 177 -33.38 -14.69 -2.09
CA GLU A 177 -33.68 -16.01 -2.65
C GLU A 177 -33.25 -16.06 -4.13
N ASN A 178 -33.04 -17.25 -4.65
CA ASN A 178 -32.62 -17.44 -6.05
C ASN A 178 -33.58 -16.82 -7.07
N GLY A 179 -34.90 -16.87 -6.73
CA GLY A 179 -35.95 -16.29 -7.56
C GLY A 179 -35.87 -14.78 -7.73
N ASP A 180 -35.30 -14.05 -6.76
CA ASP A 180 -35.16 -12.59 -6.83
C ASP A 180 -34.29 -12.12 -8.02
N TYR A 181 -33.35 -12.94 -8.45
CA TYR A 181 -32.42 -12.62 -9.55
C TYR A 181 -32.90 -13.09 -10.92
N THR A 182 -33.95 -13.94 -10.96
CA THR A 182 -34.36 -14.60 -12.21
C THR A 182 -34.99 -13.63 -13.19
N ARG A 183 -34.48 -13.56 -14.43
CA ARG A 183 -34.97 -12.70 -15.52
C ARG A 183 -34.97 -11.20 -15.21
N THR A 184 -34.07 -10.73 -14.36
CA THR A 184 -33.98 -9.32 -13.93
C THR A 184 -32.97 -8.49 -14.71
N GLY A 185 -32.12 -9.13 -15.51
CA GLY A 185 -31.01 -8.47 -16.20
C GLY A 185 -29.77 -8.21 -15.30
N TYR A 186 -29.78 -8.77 -14.09
CA TYR A 186 -28.64 -8.78 -13.20
C TYR A 186 -28.08 -10.20 -13.02
N ASP A 187 -26.78 -10.31 -12.97
CA ASP A 187 -26.09 -11.55 -12.58
C ASP A 187 -26.12 -11.70 -11.04
N ARG A 188 -25.96 -12.92 -10.58
CA ARG A 188 -25.61 -13.25 -9.18
C ARG A 188 -24.11 -13.05 -9.02
N GLY A 189 -23.69 -11.80 -8.76
CA GLY A 189 -22.29 -11.45 -8.62
C GLY A 189 -21.74 -11.83 -7.26
N HIS A 190 -20.63 -12.56 -7.27
CA HIS A 190 -19.89 -12.92 -6.05
C HIS A 190 -19.13 -11.71 -5.50
N LEU A 191 -19.03 -11.61 -4.18
CA LEU A 191 -18.08 -10.73 -3.49
C LEU A 191 -16.76 -11.48 -3.25
N ALA A 192 -16.75 -12.58 -2.47
CA ALA A 192 -15.67 -13.54 -2.45
C ALA A 192 -15.88 -14.54 -3.59
N PRO A 193 -15.00 -14.55 -4.62
CA PRO A 193 -15.27 -15.33 -5.83
C PRO A 193 -15.05 -16.83 -5.63
N ALA A 194 -15.85 -17.63 -6.31
CA ALA A 194 -15.68 -19.09 -6.30
C ALA A 194 -14.27 -19.53 -6.77
N GLY A 195 -13.62 -18.72 -7.63
CA GLY A 195 -12.27 -18.95 -8.09
C GLY A 195 -11.22 -19.01 -6.98
N ASP A 196 -11.42 -18.19 -5.91
CA ASP A 196 -10.53 -18.12 -4.76
C ASP A 196 -10.82 -19.20 -3.71
N MET A 197 -11.94 -19.93 -3.84
CA MET A 197 -12.40 -20.94 -2.89
C MET A 197 -12.12 -22.39 -3.36
N LYS A 198 -11.35 -22.57 -4.42
CA LYS A 198 -11.05 -23.90 -5.00
C LYS A 198 -10.20 -24.81 -4.10
N TRP A 199 -9.63 -24.30 -3.05
CA TRP A 199 -8.81 -25.05 -2.10
C TRP A 199 -9.61 -25.95 -1.15
N SER A 200 -10.93 -25.71 -1.02
CA SER A 200 -11.80 -26.46 -0.13
C SER A 200 -13.20 -26.64 -0.74
N ALA A 201 -13.70 -27.89 -0.77
CA ALA A 201 -15.06 -28.17 -1.20
C ALA A 201 -16.12 -27.47 -0.33
N GLN A 202 -15.85 -27.24 0.95
CA GLN A 202 -16.73 -26.49 1.85
C GLN A 202 -16.70 -25.01 1.50
N ALA A 203 -15.51 -24.38 1.41
CA ALA A 203 -15.37 -22.97 1.04
C ALA A 203 -16.03 -22.70 -0.32
N MET A 204 -15.83 -23.59 -1.29
CA MET A 204 -16.49 -23.54 -2.60
C MET A 204 -18.02 -23.52 -2.48
N ARG A 205 -18.62 -24.44 -1.72
CA ARG A 205 -20.08 -24.45 -1.53
C ARG A 205 -20.58 -23.19 -0.86
N GLU A 206 -19.91 -22.75 0.19
CA GLU A 206 -20.27 -21.58 0.97
C GLU A 206 -20.16 -20.28 0.15
N SER A 207 -19.24 -20.18 -0.81
CA SER A 207 -19.13 -19.01 -1.69
C SER A 207 -20.40 -18.76 -2.52
N PHE A 208 -21.26 -19.77 -2.71
CA PHE A 208 -22.56 -19.66 -3.37
C PHE A 208 -23.72 -19.34 -2.44
N TYR A 209 -23.46 -19.05 -1.16
CA TYR A 209 -24.48 -18.50 -0.27
C TYR A 209 -24.88 -17.11 -0.70
N LEU A 210 -26.20 -16.85 -0.68
CA LEU A 210 -26.76 -15.57 -1.15
C LEU A 210 -26.36 -14.38 -0.26
N SER A 211 -25.79 -14.60 0.91
CA SER A 211 -25.13 -13.58 1.73
C SER A 211 -23.86 -13.01 1.08
N ASN A 212 -23.18 -13.80 0.23
CA ASN A 212 -22.01 -13.43 -0.54
C ASN A 212 -22.34 -12.90 -1.95
N ILE A 213 -23.63 -12.76 -2.29
CA ILE A 213 -24.10 -12.48 -3.64
C ILE A 213 -24.82 -11.14 -3.73
N THR A 214 -24.53 -10.39 -4.78
CA THR A 214 -25.13 -9.08 -5.05
C THR A 214 -25.62 -8.96 -6.50
N PRO A 215 -26.67 -8.15 -6.77
CA PRO A 215 -27.09 -7.85 -8.14
C PRO A 215 -26.02 -7.04 -8.89
N GLN A 216 -25.30 -7.66 -9.80
CA GLN A 216 -24.31 -7.02 -10.65
C GLN A 216 -24.75 -7.00 -12.11
N LYS A 217 -24.45 -5.92 -12.84
CA LYS A 217 -24.62 -5.88 -14.29
C LYS A 217 -23.68 -6.90 -14.95
N PRO A 218 -24.14 -7.63 -15.98
CA PRO A 218 -23.33 -8.63 -16.68
C PRO A 218 -21.99 -8.10 -17.17
N GLY A 219 -21.97 -6.88 -17.73
CA GLY A 219 -20.75 -6.25 -18.23
C GLY A 219 -19.73 -5.91 -17.13
N LEU A 220 -20.19 -5.63 -15.89
CA LEU A 220 -19.30 -5.52 -14.74
C LEU A 220 -18.84 -6.92 -14.30
N ASN A 221 -19.78 -7.80 -13.94
CA ASN A 221 -19.52 -9.10 -13.32
C ASN A 221 -18.65 -10.02 -14.17
N ARG A 222 -18.87 -10.04 -15.48
CA ARG A 222 -18.15 -10.91 -16.43
C ARG A 222 -16.94 -10.23 -17.08
N GLY A 223 -16.80 -8.90 -16.91
CA GLY A 223 -15.70 -8.08 -17.41
C GLY A 223 -14.73 -7.70 -16.31
N VAL A 224 -14.52 -6.40 -16.13
CA VAL A 224 -13.46 -5.82 -15.27
C VAL A 224 -13.47 -6.33 -13.81
N TRP A 225 -14.61 -6.72 -13.25
CA TRP A 225 -14.70 -7.32 -11.93
C TRP A 225 -14.02 -8.70 -11.91
N LYS A 226 -14.35 -9.55 -12.90
CA LYS A 226 -13.69 -10.85 -13.08
C LYS A 226 -12.19 -10.69 -13.35
N ASP A 227 -11.80 -9.69 -14.16
CA ASP A 227 -10.39 -9.42 -14.45
C ASP A 227 -9.62 -9.07 -13.17
N LEU A 228 -10.24 -8.28 -12.25
CA LEU A 228 -9.63 -7.99 -10.95
C LEU A 228 -9.54 -9.24 -10.04
N GLU A 229 -10.54 -10.12 -10.06
CA GLU A 229 -10.49 -11.39 -9.33
C GLU A 229 -9.36 -12.28 -9.83
N GLU A 230 -9.16 -12.36 -11.14
CA GLU A 230 -8.04 -13.09 -11.75
C GLU A 230 -6.69 -12.47 -11.38
N GLN A 231 -6.62 -11.15 -11.39
CA GLN A 231 -5.42 -10.42 -10.99
C GLN A 231 -5.08 -10.60 -9.50
N CYS A 232 -6.07 -10.62 -8.61
CA CYS A 232 -5.84 -10.93 -7.19
C CYS A 232 -5.20 -12.31 -7.01
N ARG A 233 -5.66 -13.33 -7.75
CA ARG A 233 -5.04 -14.66 -7.69
C ARG A 233 -3.60 -14.66 -8.19
N MET A 234 -3.28 -13.90 -9.23
CA MET A 234 -1.89 -13.74 -9.70
C MET A 234 -1.03 -13.06 -8.64
N TRP A 235 -1.49 -11.93 -8.09
CA TRP A 235 -0.75 -11.25 -7.01
C TRP A 235 -0.54 -12.14 -5.78
N ALA A 236 -1.56 -12.90 -5.35
CA ALA A 236 -1.41 -13.83 -4.23
C ALA A 236 -0.42 -14.95 -4.54
N ALA A 237 -0.46 -15.49 -5.78
CA ALA A 237 0.44 -16.55 -6.22
C ALA A 237 1.90 -16.11 -6.21
N ASP A 238 2.17 -14.86 -6.61
CA ASP A 238 3.51 -14.31 -6.77
C ASP A 238 4.07 -13.71 -5.47
N ASN A 239 3.21 -13.09 -4.65
CA ASN A 239 3.63 -12.32 -3.47
C ASN A 239 3.32 -13.00 -2.14
N GLY A 240 2.69 -14.18 -2.14
CA GLY A 240 2.48 -15.02 -0.96
C GLY A 240 1.12 -14.85 -0.28
N LYS A 241 0.66 -13.63 0.02
CA LYS A 241 -0.60 -13.40 0.74
C LYS A 241 -1.25 -12.07 0.41
N LEU A 242 -2.57 -12.10 0.23
CA LEU A 242 -3.42 -10.91 0.18
C LEU A 242 -4.46 -10.94 1.30
N LEU A 243 -4.77 -9.79 1.87
CA LEU A 243 -6.00 -9.54 2.62
C LEU A 243 -6.96 -8.77 1.70
N ILE A 244 -8.17 -9.25 1.56
CA ILE A 244 -9.15 -8.71 0.62
C ILE A 244 -10.45 -8.40 1.36
N ALA A 245 -10.92 -7.15 1.25
CA ALA A 245 -12.25 -6.73 1.66
C ALA A 245 -13.01 -6.18 0.45
N THR A 246 -14.26 -6.58 0.27
CA THR A 246 -15.03 -6.22 -0.92
C THR A 246 -16.52 -6.13 -0.57
N GLY A 247 -17.23 -5.23 -1.24
CA GLY A 247 -18.65 -5.05 -0.97
C GLY A 247 -19.33 -4.07 -1.90
N PRO A 248 -20.66 -3.94 -1.74
CA PRO A 248 -21.43 -2.87 -2.36
C PRO A 248 -21.31 -1.57 -1.57
N VAL A 249 -21.48 -0.43 -2.22
CA VAL A 249 -21.72 0.85 -1.57
C VAL A 249 -23.22 0.96 -1.29
N LEU A 250 -23.59 0.93 -0.02
CA LEU A 250 -24.98 0.96 0.41
C LEU A 250 -25.44 2.39 0.70
N THR A 251 -26.48 2.84 0.02
CA THR A 251 -27.10 4.14 0.22
C THR A 251 -28.62 3.99 0.37
N PRO A 252 -29.32 4.90 1.07
CA PRO A 252 -30.76 4.75 1.35
C PRO A 252 -31.65 4.66 0.10
N ASP A 253 -31.21 5.25 -1.02
CA ASP A 253 -31.97 5.42 -2.26
C ASP A 253 -31.80 4.28 -3.27
N LEU A 254 -31.29 3.11 -2.86
CA LEU A 254 -31.07 1.99 -3.75
C LEU A 254 -32.38 1.37 -4.23
N LYS A 255 -32.46 1.10 -5.53
CA LYS A 255 -33.52 0.29 -6.11
C LYS A 255 -33.48 -1.12 -5.52
N ARG A 256 -34.62 -1.81 -5.56
CA ARG A 256 -34.80 -3.14 -4.97
C ARG A 256 -35.19 -4.16 -6.03
N LEU A 257 -34.69 -5.38 -5.90
CA LEU A 257 -34.86 -6.50 -6.81
C LEU A 257 -35.69 -7.59 -6.18
N GLY A 258 -36.58 -8.18 -6.95
CA GLY A 258 -37.35 -9.36 -6.59
C GLY A 258 -38.34 -9.21 -5.41
N LYS A 259 -38.94 -10.33 -5.02
CA LYS A 259 -39.92 -10.43 -3.94
C LYS A 259 -39.34 -10.01 -2.58
N ASN A 260 -38.10 -10.40 -2.32
CA ASN A 260 -37.45 -10.13 -1.05
C ASN A 260 -36.76 -8.75 -1.01
N ARG A 261 -36.96 -7.91 -2.05
CA ARG A 261 -36.47 -6.52 -2.08
C ARG A 261 -34.98 -6.39 -1.87
N VAL A 262 -34.17 -7.22 -2.57
CA VAL A 262 -32.70 -7.19 -2.55
C VAL A 262 -32.23 -5.85 -3.10
N ALA A 263 -31.32 -5.17 -2.41
CA ALA A 263 -30.76 -3.90 -2.87
C ALA A 263 -29.97 -4.09 -4.16
N ILE A 264 -30.13 -3.14 -5.10
CA ILE A 264 -29.33 -3.06 -6.32
C ILE A 264 -28.28 -1.97 -6.11
N PRO A 265 -27.02 -2.31 -5.80
CA PRO A 265 -25.98 -1.33 -5.57
C PRO A 265 -25.68 -0.51 -6.83
N LYS A 266 -25.44 0.79 -6.65
CA LYS A 266 -24.96 1.66 -7.74
C LYS A 266 -23.45 1.52 -7.95
N LYS A 267 -22.71 1.19 -6.88
CA LYS A 267 -21.26 1.03 -6.87
C LYS A 267 -20.82 -0.18 -6.06
N PHE A 268 -19.64 -0.69 -6.38
CA PHE A 268 -18.94 -1.72 -5.65
C PHE A 268 -17.52 -1.26 -5.35
N TYR A 269 -16.92 -1.87 -4.34
CA TYR A 269 -15.52 -1.66 -4.00
C TYR A 269 -14.81 -2.98 -3.77
N LYS A 270 -13.50 -2.96 -3.92
CA LYS A 270 -12.58 -3.98 -3.47
C LYS A 270 -11.34 -3.30 -2.93
N VAL A 271 -10.95 -3.64 -1.70
CA VAL A 271 -9.74 -3.17 -1.03
C VAL A 271 -8.84 -4.38 -0.85
N ILE A 272 -7.56 -4.23 -1.19
CA ILE A 272 -6.59 -5.31 -1.21
C ILE A 272 -5.34 -4.81 -0.49
N CYS A 273 -4.87 -5.57 0.51
CA CYS A 273 -3.57 -5.38 1.11
C CYS A 273 -2.68 -6.58 0.77
N MET A 274 -1.54 -6.29 0.19
CA MET A 274 -0.48 -7.25 -0.11
C MET A 274 0.55 -7.23 1.01
N ILE A 275 0.98 -8.43 1.42
CA ILE A 275 1.95 -8.60 2.47
C ILE A 275 3.12 -9.40 1.92
N GLN A 276 4.26 -8.74 1.81
CA GLN A 276 5.49 -9.36 1.37
C GLN A 276 6.64 -8.87 2.26
N ASP A 277 7.39 -9.78 2.88
CA ASP A 277 8.59 -9.47 3.70
C ASP A 277 8.36 -8.40 4.77
N ASN A 278 7.20 -8.42 5.45
CA ASN A 278 6.72 -7.40 6.40
C ASN A 278 6.52 -6.00 5.81
N LYS A 279 6.44 -5.88 4.49
CA LYS A 279 5.98 -4.68 3.80
C LYS A 279 4.50 -4.82 3.50
N TYR A 280 3.80 -3.71 3.66
CA TYR A 280 2.36 -3.60 3.46
C TYR A 280 2.10 -2.61 2.33
N GLU A 281 1.43 -3.07 1.29
CA GLU A 281 1.00 -2.23 0.17
C GLU A 281 -0.51 -2.42 0.02
N ALA A 282 -1.25 -1.33 0.00
CA ALA A 282 -2.69 -1.39 -0.16
C ALA A 282 -3.17 -0.64 -1.39
N VAL A 283 -4.29 -1.11 -1.95
CA VAL A 283 -4.97 -0.48 -3.08
C VAL A 283 -6.47 -0.68 -2.98
N GLY A 284 -7.22 0.38 -3.28
CA GLY A 284 -8.66 0.35 -3.44
C GLY A 284 -9.07 0.36 -4.90
N PHE A 285 -10.25 -0.18 -5.16
CA PHE A 285 -10.94 -0.10 -6.45
C PHE A 285 -12.39 0.29 -6.22
N ILE A 286 -12.92 1.19 -7.04
CA ILE A 286 -14.32 1.61 -7.01
C ILE A 286 -14.92 1.41 -8.41
N PHE A 287 -16.00 0.65 -8.48
CA PHE A 287 -16.69 0.35 -9.72
C PHE A 287 -18.13 0.86 -9.67
N GLU A 288 -18.60 1.50 -10.71
CA GLU A 288 -20.04 1.65 -10.94
C GLU A 288 -20.64 0.33 -11.41
N ASN A 289 -21.91 0.08 -11.09
CA ASN A 289 -22.61 -1.13 -11.54
C ASN A 289 -23.04 -0.99 -13.02
N LYS A 290 -22.04 -0.97 -13.92
CA LYS A 290 -22.22 -0.82 -15.37
C LYS A 290 -21.21 -1.65 -16.16
N ASP A 291 -21.33 -1.65 -17.48
CA ASP A 291 -20.33 -2.21 -18.39
C ASP A 291 -19.13 -1.26 -18.50
N TYR A 292 -17.92 -1.81 -18.43
CA TYR A 292 -16.66 -1.08 -18.56
C TYR A 292 -15.94 -1.30 -19.88
N GLY A 293 -16.45 -2.21 -20.74
CA GLY A 293 -15.75 -2.58 -21.99
C GLY A 293 -14.31 -3.02 -21.69
N LYS A 294 -13.36 -2.53 -22.48
CA LYS A 294 -11.93 -2.82 -22.33
C LYS A 294 -11.23 -1.76 -21.45
N THR A 295 -11.62 -1.65 -20.19
CA THR A 295 -10.99 -0.71 -19.26
C THR A 295 -9.83 -1.37 -18.51
N SER A 296 -8.67 -0.71 -18.46
CA SER A 296 -7.53 -1.19 -17.69
C SER A 296 -7.79 -1.03 -16.18
N LEU A 297 -7.54 -2.06 -15.40
CA LEU A 297 -7.64 -2.04 -13.94
C LEU A 297 -6.76 -0.92 -13.33
N ARG A 298 -5.60 -0.65 -13.92
CA ARG A 298 -4.68 0.39 -13.45
C ARG A 298 -5.31 1.78 -13.36
N THR A 299 -6.26 2.09 -14.25
CA THR A 299 -6.96 3.38 -14.25
C THR A 299 -8.06 3.46 -13.19
N LEU A 300 -8.38 2.35 -12.54
CA LEU A 300 -9.43 2.22 -11.52
C LEU A 300 -8.85 2.11 -10.10
N MET A 301 -7.52 2.08 -9.96
CA MET A 301 -6.83 2.09 -8.68
C MET A 301 -7.04 3.42 -7.96
N VAL A 302 -7.40 3.35 -6.69
CA VAL A 302 -7.56 4.51 -5.80
C VAL A 302 -6.91 4.22 -4.44
N PRO A 303 -6.53 5.23 -3.66
CA PRO A 303 -6.16 5.05 -2.26
C PRO A 303 -7.29 4.38 -1.46
N VAL A 304 -6.94 3.59 -0.45
CA VAL A 304 -7.92 2.96 0.46
C VAL A 304 -8.79 4.02 1.14
N ASP A 305 -8.19 5.13 1.62
CA ASP A 305 -8.89 6.30 2.15
C ASP A 305 -10.05 6.79 1.27
N SER A 306 -9.94 6.62 -0.06
CA SER A 306 -11.01 7.03 -0.98
C SER A 306 -12.20 6.07 -0.91
N VAL A 307 -11.95 4.79 -0.61
CA VAL A 307 -13.00 3.80 -0.38
C VAL A 307 -13.64 4.02 0.97
N GLU A 308 -12.85 4.33 2.00
CA GLU A 308 -13.33 4.62 3.36
C GLU A 308 -14.21 5.85 3.41
N ARG A 309 -13.78 6.94 2.78
CA ARG A 309 -14.64 8.15 2.64
C ARG A 309 -15.96 7.88 1.95
N LEU A 310 -15.97 6.94 0.98
CA LEU A 310 -17.18 6.59 0.24
C LEU A 310 -18.12 5.68 1.03
N THR A 311 -17.57 4.74 1.82
CA THR A 311 -18.30 3.67 2.48
C THR A 311 -18.51 3.93 3.97
N GLN A 312 -17.69 4.75 4.58
CA GLN A 312 -17.57 4.96 6.04
C GLN A 312 -17.19 3.67 6.78
N ILE A 313 -16.58 2.72 6.07
CA ILE A 313 -16.04 1.47 6.61
C ILE A 313 -14.55 1.69 6.78
N ASP A 314 -14.02 1.30 7.92
CA ASP A 314 -12.61 1.34 8.30
C ASP A 314 -11.97 0.00 7.94
N PHE A 315 -10.97 0.01 7.06
CA PHE A 315 -10.29 -1.19 6.58
C PHE A 315 -8.96 -1.35 7.29
N PHE A 316 -8.59 -2.59 7.59
CA PHE A 316 -7.32 -2.93 8.25
C PHE A 316 -7.13 -2.31 9.66
N ALA A 317 -8.19 -1.87 10.31
CA ALA A 317 -8.23 -1.23 11.64
C ALA A 317 -7.49 -1.97 12.77
N SER A 318 -7.06 -3.19 12.56
CA SER A 318 -6.24 -3.96 13.51
C SER A 318 -4.74 -3.74 13.33
N LEU A 319 -4.32 -3.04 12.28
CA LEU A 319 -2.93 -2.66 12.07
C LEU A 319 -2.55 -1.47 12.97
N PRO A 320 -1.27 -1.31 13.29
CA PRO A 320 -0.82 -0.08 13.94
C PRO A 320 -1.05 1.13 13.03
N ASP A 321 -1.61 2.22 13.56
CA ASP A 321 -1.96 3.46 12.84
C ASP A 321 -0.84 3.95 11.90
N SER A 322 0.43 3.89 12.35
CA SER A 322 1.59 4.31 11.55
C SER A 322 1.84 3.47 10.28
N ILE A 323 1.30 2.25 10.22
CA ILE A 323 1.36 1.37 9.05
C ILE A 323 0.12 1.63 8.19
N GLU A 324 -1.04 1.64 8.80
CA GLU A 324 -2.35 1.85 8.21
C GLU A 324 -2.41 3.19 7.46
N ASP A 325 -2.24 4.32 8.16
CA ASP A 325 -2.22 5.68 7.57
C ASP A 325 -1.33 5.77 6.33
N ARG A 326 -0.12 5.18 6.38
CA ARG A 326 0.82 5.24 5.27
C ARG A 326 0.39 4.44 4.06
N MET A 327 -0.13 3.22 4.26
CA MET A 327 -0.50 2.34 3.14
C MET A 327 -1.84 2.70 2.51
N GLU A 328 -2.71 3.41 3.24
CA GLU A 328 -4.05 3.76 2.80
C GLU A 328 -4.11 5.11 2.09
N ALA A 329 -3.22 6.05 2.45
CA ALA A 329 -3.19 7.39 1.89
C ALA A 329 -2.82 7.46 0.40
N THR A 330 -2.04 6.49 -0.10
CA THR A 330 -1.50 6.55 -1.48
C THR A 330 -1.39 5.16 -2.12
N VAL A 331 -1.45 5.11 -3.45
CA VAL A 331 -1.25 3.87 -4.21
C VAL A 331 0.17 3.82 -4.77
N ASN A 332 0.95 2.85 -4.36
CA ASN A 332 2.22 2.51 -4.98
C ASN A 332 1.98 1.68 -6.25
N GLN A 333 1.76 2.34 -7.40
CA GLN A 333 1.46 1.65 -8.64
C GLN A 333 2.53 0.66 -9.12
N LYS A 334 3.78 0.77 -8.63
CA LYS A 334 4.86 -0.18 -8.98
C LYS A 334 4.70 -1.52 -8.27
N ALA A 335 4.18 -1.51 -7.04
CA ALA A 335 3.89 -2.73 -6.29
C ALA A 335 2.76 -3.55 -6.91
N TRP A 336 1.84 -2.90 -7.62
CA TRP A 336 0.67 -3.49 -8.28
C TRP A 336 0.87 -3.68 -9.80
N SER A 337 2.08 -4.07 -10.21
CA SER A 337 2.38 -4.35 -11.62
C SER A 337 1.62 -5.61 -12.10
N TYR A 338 1.31 -5.62 -13.42
CA TYR A 338 0.66 -6.72 -14.13
C TYR A 338 1.71 -7.61 -14.78
#